data_c01fe565f69aff764ea0f61cc7464300
#
_entry.id   c01fe565f69aff764ea0f61cc7464300
#
_cell.length_a   1.000
_cell.length_b   1.000
_cell.length_c   1.000
_cell.angle_alpha   90.00
_cell.angle_beta   90.00
_cell.angle_gamma   90.00
#
_symmetry.space_group_name_H-M   'P 1'
#
loop_
_entity.id
_entity.type
_entity.pdbx_description
1 polymer ?
#
loop_
_entity_poly.entity_id
_entity_poly.type
_entity_poly.pdbx_seq_one_letter_code
_entity_poly.pdbx_strand_id
1 'polypeptide(L)'
;MVNIGFICEGYTELFILESNNFKALLNQLGLHSVGVINVQGNGNLLPHNIKSHRENLFKKGASVIFILTDLDQDQCITKTRLRITESENQIIIVAVKQIEAWFLSDNLAMNQIFQGDYSFEYPENEDIPFETI
;
A
#
# COMPACT_ATOMS: atom_id res chain seq x y z
N MET A 1 15.39 6.05 15.42
CA MET A 1 14.57 5.96 14.19
C MET A 1 14.54 4.53 13.73
N VAL A 2 13.38 4.01 13.39
CA VAL A 2 13.23 2.63 12.93
C VAL A 2 13.26 2.58 11.42
N ASN A 3 14.12 1.73 10.87
CA ASN A 3 14.20 1.54 9.42
C ASN A 3 13.14 0.54 8.95
N ILE A 4 12.38 0.92 7.94
CA ILE A 4 11.33 0.09 7.36
C ILE A 4 11.49 0.00 5.84
N GLY A 5 11.01 -1.09 5.26
CA GLY A 5 10.94 -1.27 3.82
C GLY A 5 9.53 -1.47 3.35
N PHE A 6 9.27 -1.21 2.08
CA PHE A 6 7.95 -1.40 1.47
C PHE A 6 8.03 -2.29 0.24
N ILE A 7 7.05 -3.15 0.09
CA ILE A 7 6.78 -3.90 -1.14
C ILE A 7 5.35 -3.59 -1.55
N CYS A 8 5.14 -3.18 -2.79
CA CYS A 8 3.83 -2.84 -3.31
C CYS A 8 3.60 -3.46 -4.68
N GLU A 9 2.35 -3.51 -5.11
CA GLU A 9 1.99 -4.20 -6.35
C GLU A 9 1.88 -3.29 -7.58
N GLY A 10 1.85 -1.97 -7.41
CA GLY A 10 1.63 -1.07 -8.53
C GLY A 10 2.27 0.30 -8.41
N TYR A 11 2.12 1.09 -9.46
CA TYR A 11 2.71 2.44 -9.54
C TYR A 11 2.02 3.46 -8.65
N THR A 12 0.71 3.34 -8.43
CA THR A 12 -0.03 4.25 -7.54
C THR A 12 0.54 4.19 -6.13
N GLU A 13 0.72 3.00 -5.59
CA GLU A 13 1.34 2.77 -4.28
C GLU A 13 2.78 3.29 -4.26
N LEU A 14 3.55 3.00 -5.31
CA LEU A 14 4.93 3.46 -5.42
C LEU A 14 5.02 4.99 -5.32
N PHE A 15 4.19 5.72 -6.07
CA PHE A 15 4.18 7.19 -6.04
C PHE A 15 3.82 7.73 -4.65
N ILE A 16 2.85 7.12 -3.97
CA ILE A 16 2.47 7.52 -2.62
C ILE A 16 3.63 7.30 -1.66
N LEU A 17 4.18 6.09 -1.64
CA LEU A 17 5.22 5.67 -0.68
C LEU A 17 6.54 6.41 -0.89
N GLU A 18 6.81 6.86 -2.10
CA GLU A 18 8.01 7.64 -2.44
C GLU A 18 7.81 9.15 -2.37
N SER A 19 6.58 9.62 -2.14
CA SER A 19 6.29 11.05 -2.09
C SER A 19 6.98 11.74 -0.90
N ASN A 20 7.33 13.01 -1.08
CA ASN A 20 7.93 13.80 -0.02
C ASN A 20 6.99 13.95 1.19
N ASN A 21 5.69 14.05 0.95
CA ASN A 21 4.70 14.15 2.02
C ASN A 21 4.64 12.88 2.86
N PHE A 22 4.68 11.71 2.22
CA PHE A 22 4.68 10.44 2.94
C PHE A 22 5.99 10.25 3.73
N LYS A 23 7.13 10.59 3.13
CA LYS A 23 8.43 10.55 3.82
C LYS A 23 8.47 11.49 5.03
N ALA A 24 7.87 12.67 4.91
CA ALA A 24 7.74 13.61 6.03
C ALA A 24 6.87 13.03 7.16
N LEU A 25 5.75 12.38 6.81
CA LEU A 25 4.90 11.67 7.77
C LEU A 25 5.68 10.57 8.51
N LEU A 26 6.40 9.73 7.78
CA LEU A 26 7.23 8.69 8.38
C LEU A 26 8.24 9.28 9.36
N ASN A 27 8.90 10.36 8.97
CA ASN A 27 9.88 11.03 9.83
C ASN A 27 9.26 11.54 11.13
N GLN A 28 8.05 12.12 11.07
CA GLN A 28 7.29 12.54 12.26
C GLN A 28 6.99 11.36 13.19
N LEU A 29 6.81 10.16 12.64
CA LEU A 29 6.53 8.93 13.39
C LEU A 29 7.80 8.23 13.87
N GLY A 30 8.99 8.78 13.61
CA GLY A 30 10.25 8.15 13.95
C GLY A 30 10.63 6.98 13.05
N LEU A 31 10.11 6.97 11.83
CA LEU A 31 10.34 5.91 10.84
C LEU A 31 11.16 6.44 9.66
N HIS A 32 11.97 5.55 9.07
CA HIS A 32 12.75 5.85 7.89
C HIS A 32 12.58 4.73 6.84
N SER A 33 12.18 5.09 5.62
CA SER A 33 12.08 4.13 4.52
C SER A 33 13.45 3.89 3.90
N VAL A 34 13.91 2.64 3.93
CA VAL A 34 15.16 2.24 3.26
C VAL A 34 14.94 1.87 1.78
N GLY A 35 13.71 1.73 1.36
CA GLY A 35 13.37 1.49 -0.04
C GLY A 35 11.93 1.03 -0.23
N VAL A 36 11.47 1.20 -1.46
CA VAL A 36 10.16 0.72 -1.94
C VAL A 36 10.40 -0.14 -3.17
N ILE A 37 9.85 -1.34 -3.18
CA ILE A 37 9.93 -2.26 -4.31
C ILE A 37 8.53 -2.44 -4.89
N ASN A 38 8.35 -2.05 -6.15
CA ASN A 38 7.13 -2.31 -6.92
C ASN A 38 7.30 -3.63 -7.67
N VAL A 39 6.50 -4.64 -7.32
CA VAL A 39 6.58 -5.96 -7.94
C VAL A 39 5.76 -6.08 -9.23
N GLN A 40 4.98 -5.05 -9.56
CA GLN A 40 4.20 -4.96 -10.81
C GLN A 40 3.19 -6.10 -10.97
N GLY A 41 2.31 -6.25 -9.98
CA GLY A 41 1.21 -7.20 -10.00
C GLY A 41 1.13 -8.07 -8.74
N ASN A 42 -0.09 -8.40 -8.35
CA ASN A 42 -0.33 -9.13 -7.10
C ASN A 42 0.18 -10.59 -7.14
N GLY A 43 0.28 -11.20 -8.32
CA GLY A 43 0.88 -12.52 -8.47
C GLY A 43 2.36 -12.56 -8.07
N ASN A 44 3.06 -11.45 -8.15
CA ASN A 44 4.45 -11.30 -7.74
C ASN A 44 4.62 -11.13 -6.23
N LEU A 45 3.53 -11.03 -5.47
CA LEU A 45 3.53 -11.06 -4.01
C LEU A 45 3.45 -12.48 -3.43
N LEU A 46 3.33 -13.50 -4.26
CA LEU A 46 3.33 -14.89 -3.79
C LEU A 46 4.64 -15.24 -3.10
N PRO A 47 4.65 -16.18 -2.12
CA PRO A 47 5.80 -16.43 -1.24
C PRO A 47 7.11 -16.68 -1.97
N HIS A 48 7.09 -17.44 -3.05
CA HIS A 48 8.30 -17.76 -3.82
C HIS A 48 8.84 -16.57 -4.64
N ASN A 49 7.98 -15.59 -4.96
CA ASN A 49 8.38 -14.39 -5.70
C ASN A 49 8.85 -13.27 -4.76
N ILE A 50 8.25 -13.15 -3.58
CA ILE A 50 8.51 -12.04 -2.66
C ILE A 50 9.79 -12.22 -1.85
N LYS A 51 10.28 -13.43 -1.69
CA LYS A 51 11.41 -13.76 -0.82
C LYS A 51 12.65 -12.92 -1.13
N SER A 52 13.04 -12.82 -2.40
CA SER A 52 14.23 -12.06 -2.81
C SER A 52 14.08 -10.57 -2.55
N HIS A 53 12.89 -10.01 -2.72
CA HIS A 53 12.60 -8.61 -2.43
C HIS A 53 12.70 -8.32 -0.93
N ARG A 54 12.17 -9.21 -0.11
CA ARG A 54 12.29 -9.14 1.36
C ARG A 54 13.74 -9.16 1.80
N GLU A 55 14.52 -10.11 1.30
CA GLU A 55 15.95 -10.23 1.60
C GLU A 55 16.72 -8.97 1.21
N ASN A 56 16.39 -8.39 0.06
CA ASN A 56 17.02 -7.14 -0.40
C ASN A 56 16.76 -6.00 0.59
N LEU A 57 15.53 -5.82 1.05
CA LEU A 57 15.17 -4.76 2.00
C LEU A 57 15.82 -4.98 3.38
N PHE A 58 15.89 -6.21 3.85
CA PHE A 58 16.61 -6.53 5.09
C PHE A 58 18.11 -6.23 4.97
N LYS A 59 18.74 -6.54 3.84
CA LYS A 59 20.14 -6.18 3.58
C LYS A 59 20.37 -4.66 3.55
N LYS A 60 19.37 -3.89 3.16
CA LYS A 60 19.40 -2.41 3.23
C LYS A 60 19.18 -1.87 4.63
N GLY A 61 18.96 -2.73 5.61
CA GLY A 61 18.81 -2.37 7.01
C GLY A 61 17.40 -2.22 7.51
N ALA A 62 16.39 -2.66 6.76
CA ALA A 62 15.01 -2.67 7.23
C ALA A 62 14.88 -3.60 8.45
N SER A 63 14.18 -3.13 9.47
CA SER A 63 13.79 -3.94 10.64
C SER A 63 12.43 -4.59 10.45
N VAL A 64 11.55 -3.93 9.69
CA VAL A 64 10.20 -4.40 9.39
C VAL A 64 9.89 -4.08 7.93
N ILE A 65 9.16 -4.94 7.27
CA ILE A 65 8.72 -4.76 5.89
C ILE A 65 7.20 -4.67 5.86
N PHE A 66 6.70 -3.64 5.20
CA PHE A 66 5.28 -3.48 4.92
C PHE A 66 4.99 -3.91 3.48
N ILE A 67 4.02 -4.80 3.34
CA ILE A 67 3.50 -5.20 2.03
C ILE A 67 2.16 -4.51 1.84
N LEU A 68 2.04 -3.69 0.81
CA LEU A 68 0.82 -2.97 0.47
C LEU A 68 0.20 -3.58 -0.79
N THR A 69 -1.01 -4.08 -0.66
CA THR A 69 -1.75 -4.74 -1.74
C THR A 69 -3.22 -4.35 -1.72
N ASP A 70 -3.88 -4.46 -2.87
CA ASP A 70 -5.31 -4.26 -2.99
C ASP A 70 -6.08 -5.55 -2.69
N LEU A 71 -7.28 -5.42 -2.14
CA LEU A 71 -8.19 -6.55 -1.96
C LEU A 71 -8.72 -7.06 -3.30
N ASP A 72 -8.98 -6.14 -4.22
CA ASP A 72 -9.58 -6.41 -5.54
C ASP A 72 -10.84 -7.28 -5.42
N GLN A 73 -10.84 -8.45 -6.01
CA GLN A 73 -11.96 -9.40 -6.01
C GLN A 73 -11.84 -10.49 -4.95
N ASP A 74 -10.82 -10.46 -4.10
CA ASP A 74 -10.72 -11.40 -2.99
C ASP A 74 -11.91 -11.24 -2.03
N GLN A 75 -12.39 -12.35 -1.46
CA GLN A 75 -13.58 -12.33 -0.62
C GLN A 75 -13.38 -11.58 0.69
N CYS A 76 -12.16 -11.60 1.21
CA CYS A 76 -11.82 -10.90 2.45
C CYS A 76 -10.30 -10.75 2.59
N ILE A 77 -9.89 -9.84 3.49
CA ILE A 77 -8.48 -9.56 3.76
C ILE A 77 -7.71 -10.79 4.25
N THR A 78 -8.38 -11.70 4.95
CA THR A 78 -7.74 -12.93 5.45
C THR A 78 -7.27 -13.80 4.29
N LYS A 79 -8.06 -13.95 3.23
CA LYS A 79 -7.66 -14.70 2.03
C LYS A 79 -6.46 -14.07 1.34
N THR A 80 -6.45 -12.74 1.20
CA THR A 80 -5.31 -12.02 0.63
C THR A 80 -4.05 -12.25 1.44
N ARG A 81 -4.14 -12.15 2.77
CA ARG A 81 -3.01 -12.40 3.67
C ARG A 81 -2.50 -13.84 3.58
N LEU A 82 -3.39 -14.82 3.53
CA LEU A 82 -3.02 -16.23 3.39
C LEU A 82 -2.32 -16.51 2.06
N ARG A 83 -2.72 -15.84 0.99
CA ARG A 83 -2.10 -15.97 -0.33
C ARG A 83 -0.66 -15.45 -0.33
N ILE A 84 -0.41 -14.32 0.33
CA ILE A 84 0.92 -13.71 0.47
C ILE A 84 1.75 -14.49 1.49
N THR A 85 1.14 -14.99 2.52
CA THR A 85 1.71 -15.71 3.66
C THR A 85 2.37 -14.78 4.68
N GLU A 86 1.99 -14.94 5.92
CA GLU A 86 2.59 -14.21 7.05
C GLU A 86 4.05 -14.62 7.23
N SER A 87 4.87 -13.69 7.64
CA SER A 87 6.29 -13.91 7.91
C SER A 87 6.76 -13.00 9.05
N GLU A 88 7.84 -13.38 9.70
CA GLU A 88 8.44 -12.59 10.77
C GLU A 88 8.89 -11.22 10.24
N ASN A 89 8.68 -10.19 11.04
CA ASN A 89 9.03 -8.80 10.71
C ASN A 89 8.38 -8.29 9.40
N GLN A 90 7.19 -8.79 9.12
CA GLN A 90 6.42 -8.43 7.94
C GLN A 90 4.99 -8.06 8.35
N ILE A 91 4.49 -6.96 7.81
CA ILE A 91 3.10 -6.50 8.02
C ILE A 91 2.44 -6.38 6.65
N ILE A 92 1.33 -7.08 6.47
CA ILE A 92 0.54 -7.03 5.24
C ILE A 92 -0.60 -6.04 5.44
N ILE A 93 -0.62 -4.99 4.63
CA ILE A 93 -1.67 -3.98 4.59
C ILE A 93 -2.50 -4.20 3.33
N VAL A 94 -3.80 -4.42 3.52
CA VAL A 94 -4.73 -4.67 2.42
C VAL A 94 -5.66 -3.47 2.28
N ALA A 95 -5.55 -2.74 1.18
CA ALA A 95 -6.49 -1.69 0.84
C ALA A 95 -7.79 -2.33 0.34
N VAL A 96 -8.91 -2.01 1.00
CA VAL A 96 -10.21 -2.61 0.65
C VAL A 96 -10.60 -2.18 -0.76
N LYS A 97 -10.90 -3.16 -1.59
CA LYS A 97 -11.06 -3.07 -3.04
C LYS A 97 -9.75 -2.63 -3.72
N GLN A 98 -9.44 -1.34 -3.70
CA GLN A 98 -8.24 -0.78 -4.31
C GLN A 98 -7.75 0.40 -3.48
N ILE A 99 -6.45 0.73 -3.61
CA ILE A 99 -5.86 1.87 -2.88
C ILE A 99 -6.53 3.20 -3.23
N GLU A 100 -7.10 3.33 -4.42
CA GLU A 100 -7.81 4.52 -4.86
C GLU A 100 -8.99 4.86 -3.94
N ALA A 101 -9.55 3.89 -3.21
CA ALA A 101 -10.57 4.15 -2.20
C ALA A 101 -10.07 5.08 -1.10
N TRP A 102 -8.79 5.08 -0.81
CA TRP A 102 -8.18 6.00 0.16
C TRP A 102 -8.27 7.45 -0.30
N PHE A 103 -8.14 7.71 -1.61
CA PHE A 103 -8.33 9.06 -2.16
C PHE A 103 -9.79 9.49 -2.04
N LEU A 104 -10.73 8.59 -2.32
CA LEU A 104 -12.17 8.89 -2.20
C LEU A 104 -12.57 9.20 -0.75
N SER A 105 -11.81 8.74 0.24
CA SER A 105 -12.09 9.03 1.65
C SER A 105 -11.80 10.46 2.06
N ASP A 106 -10.98 11.18 1.29
CA ASP A 106 -10.65 12.59 1.53
C ASP A 106 -11.49 13.50 0.63
N ASN A 107 -12.72 13.78 1.06
CA ASN A 107 -13.65 14.62 0.30
C ASN A 107 -13.10 16.03 0.07
N LEU A 108 -12.36 16.59 1.03
CA LEU A 108 -11.80 17.94 0.89
C LEU A 108 -10.76 18.00 -0.22
N ALA A 109 -9.82 17.06 -0.24
CA ALA A 109 -8.80 16.98 -1.28
C ALA A 109 -9.42 16.72 -2.65
N MET A 110 -10.40 15.79 -2.73
CA MET A 110 -11.09 15.48 -3.97
C MET A 110 -11.83 16.69 -4.54
N ASN A 111 -12.52 17.45 -3.68
CA ASN A 111 -13.23 18.66 -4.09
C ASN A 111 -12.26 19.76 -4.58
N GLN A 112 -11.10 19.88 -3.99
CA GLN A 112 -10.07 20.82 -4.44
C GLN A 112 -9.51 20.44 -5.81
N ILE A 113 -9.24 19.14 -6.03
CA ILE A 113 -8.66 18.67 -7.29
C ILE A 113 -9.65 18.77 -8.43
N PHE A 114 -10.89 18.36 -8.23
CA PHE A 114 -11.90 18.26 -9.28
C PHE A 114 -12.88 19.45 -9.32
N GLN A 115 -12.70 20.42 -8.44
CA GLN A 115 -13.54 21.64 -8.37
C GLN A 115 -15.03 21.31 -8.32
N GLY A 116 -15.39 20.29 -7.52
CA GLY A 116 -16.74 19.78 -7.39
C GLY A 116 -17.22 19.75 -5.95
N ASP A 117 -18.37 19.16 -5.75
CA ASP A 117 -18.98 18.92 -4.44
C ASP A 117 -19.15 17.41 -4.24
N TYR A 118 -18.02 16.71 -4.22
CA TYR A 118 -17.98 15.27 -4.06
C TYR A 118 -18.09 14.88 -2.58
N SER A 119 -18.86 13.83 -2.32
CA SER A 119 -18.97 13.23 -0.99
C SER A 119 -19.11 11.73 -1.13
N PHE A 120 -18.14 11.00 -0.59
CA PHE A 120 -18.14 9.55 -0.51
C PHE A 120 -18.16 9.14 0.96
N GLU A 121 -19.32 8.68 1.42
CA GLU A 121 -19.49 8.28 2.83
C GLU A 121 -18.81 6.94 3.12
N TYR A 122 -18.89 6.01 2.17
CA TYR A 122 -18.35 4.66 2.28
C TYR A 122 -17.50 4.30 1.06
N PRO A 123 -16.31 4.91 0.90
CA PRO A 123 -15.47 4.67 -0.28
C PRO A 123 -15.01 3.20 -0.41
N GLU A 124 -14.95 2.47 0.69
CA GLU A 124 -14.64 1.04 0.71
C GLU A 124 -15.72 0.17 0.06
N ASN A 125 -16.91 0.70 -0.16
CA ASN A 125 -18.00 0.01 -0.85
C ASN A 125 -17.98 0.19 -2.36
N GLU A 126 -17.12 1.09 -2.89
CA GLU A 126 -16.91 1.21 -4.32
C GLU A 126 -16.22 -0.06 -4.85
N ASP A 127 -16.82 -0.71 -5.84
CA ASP A 127 -16.29 -1.98 -6.37
C ASP A 127 -15.00 -1.77 -7.16
N ILE A 128 -14.94 -0.70 -7.95
CA ILE A 128 -13.78 -0.34 -8.75
C ILE A 128 -13.44 1.14 -8.53
N PRO A 129 -12.81 1.50 -7.39
CA PRO A 129 -12.52 2.90 -7.05
C PRO A 129 -11.69 3.64 -8.11
N PHE A 130 -10.81 2.93 -8.79
CA PHE A 130 -10.03 3.50 -9.89
C PHE A 130 -10.91 4.09 -11.00
N GLU A 131 -12.01 3.45 -11.34
CA GLU A 131 -12.96 3.94 -12.35
C GLU A 131 -13.83 5.09 -11.83
N THR A 132 -14.02 5.20 -10.52
CA THR A 132 -14.78 6.28 -9.89
C THR A 132 -14.02 7.61 -9.92
N ILE A 133 -12.71 7.58 -9.79
CA ILE A 133 -11.85 8.76 -9.89
C ILE A 133 -11.72 9.18 -11.35
#